data_69fb1804221e6040210f44822c915ef3
#
_entry.id   69fb1804221e6040210f44822c915ef3
#
_cell.length_a   1.000
_cell.length_b   1.000
_cell.length_c   1.000
_cell.angle_alpha   90.00
_cell.angle_beta   90.00
_cell.angle_gamma   90.00
#
_symmetry.space_group_name_H-M   'P 1'
#
loop_
_entity.id
_entity.type
_entity.pdbx_description
1 polymer ?
#
loop_
_entity_poly.entity_id
_entity_poly.type
_entity_poly.pdbx_seq_one_letter_code
_entity_poly.pdbx_strand_id
1 'polypeptide(L)'
;MCGSFCTHSRAMEALEQVKARFAHVVPIVSEYTAAADTRFGDAHDLMREMMRICDHRVISTIKEAEPIGPQKLLDLLIIAPCTGNTLGKLANGITDTSVTMAAKAHLRNGRPVLIAPSTNDG
;
A
#
# COMPACT_ATOMS: atom_id res chain seq x y z
N MET A 1 0.28 -0.72 -1.41
CA MET A 1 0.73 -1.24 -2.75
C MET A 1 1.18 -0.08 -3.62
N CYS A 2 2.34 -0.21 -4.23
CA CYS A 2 2.94 0.82 -5.09
C CYS A 2 2.99 0.37 -6.54
N GLY A 3 3.59 1.20 -7.41
CA GLY A 3 3.51 1.08 -8.85
C GLY A 3 4.32 -0.02 -9.56
N SER A 4 4.79 -1.04 -8.87
CA SER A 4 5.46 -2.19 -9.50
C SER A 4 4.43 -3.11 -10.17
N PHE A 5 3.89 -2.66 -11.30
CA PHE A 5 2.70 -3.26 -11.91
C PHE A 5 2.88 -4.73 -12.34
N CYS A 6 4.09 -5.11 -12.75
CA CYS A 6 4.38 -6.49 -13.14
C CYS A 6 4.26 -7.51 -11.98
N THR A 7 4.25 -7.04 -10.73
CA THR A 7 4.12 -7.88 -9.55
C THR A 7 2.73 -7.79 -8.89
N HIS A 8 1.81 -6.99 -9.44
CA HIS A 8 0.50 -6.78 -8.85
C HIS A 8 -0.33 -8.05 -8.76
N SER A 9 -0.29 -8.93 -9.74
CA SER A 9 -1.03 -10.20 -9.69
C SER A 9 -0.60 -11.07 -8.51
N ARG A 10 0.71 -11.17 -8.26
CA ARG A 10 1.24 -11.89 -7.10
C ARG A 10 0.87 -11.21 -5.79
N ALA A 11 0.91 -9.88 -5.77
CA ALA A 11 0.51 -9.11 -4.60
C ALA A 11 -0.97 -9.30 -4.28
N MET A 12 -1.83 -9.40 -5.29
CA MET A 12 -3.26 -9.66 -5.10
C MET A 12 -3.53 -11.05 -4.54
N GLU A 13 -2.80 -12.06 -5.01
CA GLU A 13 -2.87 -13.42 -4.44
C GLU A 13 -2.44 -13.42 -2.97
N ALA A 14 -1.34 -12.72 -2.66
CA ALA A 14 -0.87 -12.57 -1.29
C ALA A 14 -1.89 -11.83 -0.42
N LEU A 15 -2.57 -10.82 -0.96
CA LEU A 15 -3.61 -10.08 -0.26
C LEU A 15 -4.77 -10.98 0.15
N GLU A 16 -5.20 -11.89 -0.73
CA GLU A 16 -6.25 -12.87 -0.40
C GLU A 16 -5.83 -13.76 0.77
N GLN A 17 -4.56 -14.21 0.78
CA GLN A 17 -4.03 -15.03 1.87
C GLN A 17 -3.94 -14.24 3.18
N VAL A 18 -3.54 -12.97 3.13
CA VAL A 18 -3.52 -12.08 4.29
C VAL A 18 -4.93 -11.88 4.84
N LYS A 19 -5.90 -11.61 3.97
CA LYS A 19 -7.29 -11.43 4.39
C LYS A 19 -7.88 -12.69 5.04
N ALA A 20 -7.45 -13.86 4.61
CA ALA A 20 -7.89 -15.12 5.21
C ALA A 20 -7.37 -15.30 6.65
N ARG A 21 -6.29 -14.62 7.03
CA ARG A 21 -5.63 -14.76 8.34
C ARG A 21 -5.91 -13.63 9.32
N PHE A 22 -6.29 -12.45 8.82
CA PHE A 22 -6.51 -11.26 9.64
C PHE A 22 -7.96 -10.80 9.52
N ALA A 23 -8.53 -10.37 10.65
CA ALA A 23 -9.93 -9.95 10.71
C ALA A 23 -10.21 -8.70 9.86
N HIS A 24 -9.28 -7.74 9.90
CA HIS A 24 -9.44 -6.46 9.21
C HIS A 24 -8.20 -6.14 8.39
N VAL A 25 -8.38 -5.91 7.09
CA VAL A 25 -7.31 -5.51 6.18
C VAL A 25 -7.74 -4.22 5.49
N VAL A 26 -6.92 -3.18 5.66
CA VAL A 26 -7.16 -1.86 5.05
C VAL A 26 -6.26 -1.72 3.83
N PRO A 27 -6.80 -1.67 2.62
CA PRO A 27 -6.00 -1.55 1.41
C PRO A 27 -5.55 -0.09 1.19
N ILE A 28 -4.27 0.08 0.89
CA ILE A 28 -3.66 1.38 0.60
C ILE A 28 -2.91 1.28 -0.72
N VAL A 29 -3.15 2.21 -1.63
CA VAL A 29 -2.42 2.31 -2.89
C VAL A 29 -1.79 3.69 -3.02
N SER A 30 -0.67 3.76 -3.74
CA SER A 30 -0.09 5.06 -4.08
C SER A 30 -1.01 5.81 -5.05
N GLU A 31 -0.90 7.13 -5.08
CA GLU A 31 -1.68 7.97 -5.98
C GLU A 31 -1.44 7.58 -7.44
N TYR A 32 -0.19 7.27 -7.78
CA TYR A 32 0.17 6.81 -9.11
C TYR A 32 -0.53 5.48 -9.46
N THR A 33 -0.53 4.51 -8.56
CA THR A 33 -1.20 3.23 -8.74
C THR A 33 -2.71 3.41 -8.92
N ALA A 34 -3.30 4.34 -8.18
CA ALA A 34 -4.73 4.61 -8.26
C ALA A 34 -5.16 5.27 -9.58
N ALA A 35 -4.24 5.91 -10.29
CA ALA A 35 -4.53 6.70 -11.49
C ALA A 35 -4.03 6.05 -12.79
N ALA A 36 -3.05 5.16 -12.74
CA ALA A 36 -2.36 4.65 -13.92
C ALA A 36 -3.00 3.39 -14.49
N ASP A 37 -3.45 3.48 -15.73
CA ASP A 37 -3.82 2.30 -16.52
C ASP A 37 -2.57 1.81 -17.26
N THR A 38 -2.32 0.51 -17.22
CA THR A 38 -1.16 -0.09 -17.85
C THR A 38 -1.56 -1.35 -18.62
N ARG A 39 -0.61 -1.91 -19.38
CA ARG A 39 -0.81 -3.20 -20.05
C ARG A 39 -1.09 -4.36 -19.07
N PHE A 40 -0.83 -4.18 -17.78
CA PHE A 40 -1.07 -5.18 -16.73
C PHE A 40 -2.45 -5.04 -16.08
N GLY A 41 -3.20 -4.01 -16.44
CA GLY A 41 -4.55 -3.81 -15.93
C GLY A 41 -4.93 -2.35 -15.77
N ASP A 42 -6.22 -2.14 -15.58
CA ASP A 42 -6.84 -0.85 -15.31
C ASP A 42 -6.77 -0.56 -13.81
N ALA A 43 -6.40 0.65 -13.43
CA ALA A 43 -6.34 1.10 -12.05
C ALA A 43 -7.69 0.95 -11.34
N HIS A 44 -8.77 1.27 -12.04
CA HIS A 44 -10.12 1.16 -11.49
C HIS A 44 -10.49 -0.29 -11.15
N ASP A 45 -10.14 -1.24 -12.02
CA ASP A 45 -10.37 -2.66 -11.80
C ASP A 45 -9.53 -3.18 -10.64
N LEU A 46 -8.28 -2.75 -10.52
CA LEU A 46 -7.39 -3.10 -9.42
C LEU A 46 -7.99 -2.65 -8.08
N MET A 47 -8.43 -1.39 -7.99
CA MET A 47 -9.01 -0.85 -6.77
C MET A 47 -10.32 -1.55 -6.40
N ARG A 48 -11.16 -1.86 -7.39
CA ARG A 48 -12.41 -2.60 -7.18
C ARG A 48 -12.14 -3.98 -6.60
N GLU A 49 -11.14 -4.68 -7.14
CA GLU A 49 -10.75 -6.01 -6.67
C GLU A 49 -10.20 -5.96 -5.24
N MET A 50 -9.39 -4.96 -4.91
CA MET A 50 -8.89 -4.76 -3.55
C MET A 50 -10.03 -4.50 -2.55
N MET A 51 -11.02 -3.69 -2.94
CA MET A 51 -12.21 -3.44 -2.13
C MET A 51 -13.00 -4.71 -1.88
N ARG A 52 -13.14 -5.55 -2.92
CA ARG A 52 -13.84 -6.83 -2.82
C ARG A 52 -13.13 -7.78 -1.84
N ILE A 53 -11.82 -7.93 -1.98
CA ILE A 53 -11.02 -8.82 -1.14
C ILE A 53 -11.01 -8.36 0.32
N CYS A 54 -10.79 -7.07 0.55
CA CYS A 54 -10.60 -6.51 1.88
C CYS A 54 -11.91 -6.13 2.57
N ASP A 55 -13.02 -6.06 1.83
CA ASP A 55 -14.29 -5.53 2.32
C ASP A 55 -14.08 -4.17 3.00
N HIS A 56 -13.30 -3.32 2.36
CA HIS A 56 -12.92 -2.01 2.89
C HIS A 56 -12.59 -1.08 1.74
N ARG A 57 -12.87 0.22 1.94
CA ARG A 57 -12.52 1.26 1.00
C ARG A 57 -11.00 1.35 0.84
N VAL A 58 -10.54 1.60 -0.39
CA VAL A 58 -9.12 1.79 -0.68
C VAL A 58 -8.69 3.21 -0.30
N ILE A 59 -7.62 3.31 0.48
CA ILE A 59 -6.96 4.58 0.79
C ILE A 59 -6.00 4.89 -0.36
N SER A 60 -6.14 6.07 -0.97
CA SER A 60 -5.33 6.46 -2.14
C SER A 60 -4.76 7.87 -2.07
N THR A 61 -5.01 8.61 -0.99
CA THR A 61 -4.51 9.98 -0.82
C THR A 61 -3.80 10.13 0.53
N ILE A 62 -2.94 11.15 0.60
CA ILE A 62 -2.24 11.53 1.85
C ILE A 62 -3.27 11.83 2.94
N LYS A 63 -4.28 12.59 2.61
CA LYS A 63 -5.33 13.00 3.55
C LYS A 63 -6.05 11.80 4.16
N GLU A 64 -6.35 10.79 3.34
CA GLU A 64 -7.00 9.56 3.81
C GLU A 64 -6.07 8.71 4.67
N ALA A 65 -4.76 8.78 4.45
CA ALA A 65 -3.77 8.03 5.20
C ALA A 65 -3.39 8.67 6.55
N GLU A 66 -3.54 9.98 6.70
CA GLU A 66 -3.17 10.69 7.93
C GLU A 66 -3.77 10.11 9.21
N PRO A 67 -5.06 9.74 9.27
CA PRO A 67 -5.67 9.22 10.49
C PRO A 67 -5.06 7.92 11.02
N ILE A 68 -4.32 7.19 10.20
CA ILE A 68 -3.65 5.94 10.60
C ILE A 68 -2.79 6.14 11.85
N GLY A 69 -2.08 7.27 11.93
CA GLY A 69 -1.23 7.60 13.08
C GLY A 69 -2.01 7.96 14.34
N PRO A 70 -2.72 9.10 14.36
CA PRO A 70 -3.42 9.57 15.55
C PRO A 70 -4.46 8.59 16.09
N GLN A 71 -5.15 7.88 15.21
CA GLN A 71 -6.19 6.92 15.59
C GLN A 71 -5.64 5.51 15.82
N LYS A 72 -4.36 5.27 15.60
CA LYS A 72 -3.70 3.98 15.78
C LYS A 72 -4.46 2.85 15.09
N LEU A 73 -4.82 3.07 13.84
CA LEU A 73 -5.75 2.18 13.12
C LEU A 73 -5.19 0.80 12.79
N LEU A 74 -3.86 0.66 12.70
CA LEU A 74 -3.23 -0.57 12.23
C LEU A 74 -2.29 -1.15 13.28
N ASP A 75 -2.22 -2.49 13.33
CA ASP A 75 -1.23 -3.21 14.13
C ASP A 75 0.05 -3.46 13.32
N LEU A 76 -0.10 -3.74 12.04
CA LEU A 76 0.99 -4.02 11.10
C LEU A 76 0.71 -3.31 9.78
N LEU A 77 1.73 -2.71 9.19
CA LEU A 77 1.69 -2.17 7.84
C LEU A 77 2.61 -2.97 6.93
N ILE A 78 2.08 -3.43 5.81
CA ILE A 78 2.84 -4.18 4.80
C ILE A 78 2.86 -3.36 3.51
N ILE A 79 4.05 -3.06 2.99
CA ILE A 79 4.23 -2.39 1.71
C ILE A 79 4.69 -3.43 0.69
N ALA A 80 3.77 -3.89 -0.15
CA ALA A 80 4.01 -4.95 -1.13
C ALA A 80 3.15 -4.74 -2.40
N PRO A 81 3.75 -4.62 -3.57
CA PRO A 81 5.17 -4.36 -3.80
C PRO A 81 5.58 -2.97 -3.34
N CYS A 82 6.85 -2.81 -2.97
CA CYS A 82 7.44 -1.51 -2.67
C CYS A 82 8.40 -1.15 -3.79
N THR A 83 8.12 -0.09 -4.53
CA THR A 83 9.01 0.38 -5.59
C THR A 83 10.31 0.97 -5.02
N GLY A 84 11.36 1.02 -5.85
CA GLY A 84 12.60 1.70 -5.48
C GLY A 84 12.37 3.16 -5.13
N ASN A 85 11.47 3.84 -5.84
CA ASN A 85 11.08 5.23 -5.54
C ASN A 85 10.48 5.36 -4.13
N THR A 86 9.54 4.49 -3.78
CA THR A 86 8.95 4.49 -2.42
C THR A 86 9.99 4.17 -1.36
N LEU A 87 10.84 3.19 -1.61
CA LEU A 87 11.92 2.84 -0.67
C LEU A 87 12.87 4.01 -0.45
N GLY A 88 13.27 4.70 -1.52
CA GLY A 88 14.10 5.90 -1.43
C GLY A 88 13.44 7.02 -0.63
N LYS A 89 12.15 7.23 -0.83
CA LYS A 89 11.39 8.21 -0.05
C LYS A 89 11.33 7.85 1.42
N LEU A 90 11.07 6.60 1.75
CA LEU A 90 11.06 6.12 3.14
C LEU A 90 12.42 6.35 3.81
N ALA A 91 13.50 6.03 3.12
CA ALA A 91 14.86 6.19 3.63
C ALA A 91 15.23 7.67 3.91
N ASN A 92 14.63 8.60 3.17
CA ASN A 92 14.90 10.03 3.28
C ASN A 92 13.81 10.81 4.03
N GLY A 93 12.84 10.13 4.60
CA GLY A 93 11.78 10.77 5.38
C GLY A 93 10.78 11.58 4.54
N ILE A 94 10.67 11.31 3.25
CA ILE A 94 9.74 12.00 2.35
C ILE A 94 8.36 11.34 2.44
N THR A 95 7.34 12.13 2.72
CA THR A 95 5.97 11.64 2.97
C THR A 95 4.94 12.32 2.07
N ASP A 96 5.21 12.33 0.78
CA ASP A 96 4.37 13.00 -0.22
C ASP A 96 3.40 12.07 -0.97
N THR A 97 3.23 10.84 -0.49
CA THR A 97 2.26 9.88 -1.04
C THR A 97 1.43 9.26 0.08
N SER A 98 0.30 8.63 -0.29
CA SER A 98 -0.53 7.88 0.66
C SER A 98 0.28 6.80 1.38
N VAL A 99 1.11 6.05 0.64
CA VAL A 99 1.91 4.94 1.18
C VAL A 99 2.98 5.45 2.14
N THR A 100 3.73 6.48 1.75
CA THR A 100 4.78 7.05 2.62
C THR A 100 4.20 7.75 3.84
N MET A 101 3.04 8.40 3.70
CA MET A 101 2.33 8.99 4.84
C MET A 101 1.85 7.91 5.80
N ALA A 102 1.28 6.81 5.28
CA ALA A 102 0.85 5.68 6.11
C ALA A 102 2.02 5.09 6.89
N ALA A 103 3.16 4.91 6.24
CA ALA A 103 4.37 4.39 6.88
C ALA A 103 4.86 5.30 8.01
N LYS A 104 4.96 6.60 7.75
CA LYS A 104 5.37 7.58 8.78
C LYS A 104 4.41 7.58 9.96
N ALA A 105 3.12 7.66 9.69
CA ALA A 105 2.10 7.70 10.71
C ALA A 105 2.12 6.44 11.58
N HIS A 106 2.30 5.29 10.96
CA HIS A 106 2.35 3.99 11.65
C HIS A 106 3.62 3.84 12.49
N LEU A 107 4.78 4.23 11.94
CA LEU A 107 6.07 4.17 12.65
C LEU A 107 6.09 5.08 13.88
N ARG A 108 5.41 6.21 13.85
CA ARG A 108 5.29 7.10 15.01
C ARG A 108 4.61 6.43 16.20
N ASN A 109 3.81 5.42 15.96
CA ASN A 109 3.17 4.62 17.01
C ASN A 109 4.09 3.49 17.53
N GLY A 110 5.32 3.41 17.04
CA GLY A 110 6.24 2.33 17.39
C GLY A 110 5.82 0.96 16.88
N ARG A 111 5.03 0.91 15.81
CA ARG A 111 4.48 -0.33 15.26
C ARG A 111 5.23 -0.77 14.01
N PRO A 112 5.28 -2.09 13.71
CA PRO A 112 6.14 -2.62 12.67
C PRO A 112 5.64 -2.31 11.25
N VAL A 113 6.59 -2.07 10.35
CA VAL A 113 6.36 -1.96 8.91
C VAL A 113 7.17 -3.03 8.21
N LEU A 114 6.50 -3.86 7.43
CA LEU A 114 7.14 -4.89 6.61
C LEU A 114 7.21 -4.40 5.16
N ILE A 115 8.39 -4.47 4.57
CA ILE A 115 8.63 -3.97 3.21
C ILE A 115 9.05 -5.12 2.31
N ALA A 116 8.35 -5.28 1.17
CA ALA A 116 8.70 -6.23 0.11
C ALA A 116 9.16 -5.45 -1.14
N PRO A 117 10.47 -5.15 -1.27
CA PRO A 117 10.96 -4.39 -2.41
C PRO A 117 10.76 -5.12 -3.72
N SER A 118 10.34 -4.38 -4.75
CA SER A 118 10.22 -4.86 -6.11
C SER A 118 10.57 -3.72 -7.05
N THR A 119 11.75 -3.77 -7.63
CA THR A 119 12.26 -2.73 -8.51
C THR A 119 13.09 -3.34 -9.62
N ASN A 120 13.11 -2.69 -10.79
CA ASN A 120 13.95 -3.09 -11.92
C ASN A 120 15.37 -2.54 -11.82
N ASP A 121 15.64 -1.72 -10.83
CA ASP A 121 16.93 -1.03 -10.67
C ASP A 121 17.88 -1.83 -9.77
N GLY A 122 18.08 -3.06 -10.10
CA GLY A 122 19.06 -3.89 -9.43
C GLY A 122 19.03 -3.90 -7.93
#